data_4013b0beb88b9abb629f738bb7dcb2ce
#
_entry.id   4013b0beb88b9abb629f738bb7dcb2ce
#
_cell.length_a   1.000
_cell.length_b   1.000
_cell.length_c   1.000
_cell.angle_alpha   90.00
_cell.angle_beta   90.00
_cell.angle_gamma   90.00
#
_symmetry.space_group_name_H-M   'P 1'
#
loop_
_entity.id
_entity.type
_entity.pdbx_description
1 polymer ?
#
loop_
_entity_poly.entity_id
_entity_poly.type
_entity_poly.pdbx_seq_one_letter_code
_entity_poly.pdbx_strand_id
1 'polypeptide(L)'
;AAILRPQLRRLGAQCEAWNSRYQTVEAGLQETPGLSLVPRPAAEKYVGSSIQFLLLDWPPEAVQDVLGRCADRGVELKWFGGAEPSGFTSRYDSWRYAESAPMPKSDRILAGLIDMRIPLTFSLEDCALIARIIRAEVSAVYQAA
;
A
#
# COMPACT_ATOMS: atom_id res chain seq x y z
N ALA A 1 -7.95 30.06 -3.26
CA ALA A 1 -8.76 29.84 -4.47
C ALA A 1 -7.94 29.98 -5.76
N ALA A 2 -7.04 30.97 -5.89
CA ALA A 2 -6.26 31.22 -7.12
C ALA A 2 -5.36 30.05 -7.54
N ILE A 3 -4.71 29.37 -6.57
CA ILE A 3 -3.80 28.23 -6.81
C ILE A 3 -4.55 26.95 -7.22
N LEU A 4 -5.76 26.75 -6.73
CA LEU A 4 -6.56 25.56 -7.02
C LEU A 4 -7.18 25.57 -8.42
N ARG A 5 -7.54 26.75 -8.94
CA ARG A 5 -8.25 26.88 -10.21
C ARG A 5 -7.53 26.25 -11.42
N PRO A 6 -6.20 26.43 -11.62
CA PRO A 6 -5.48 25.74 -12.69
C PRO A 6 -5.36 24.22 -12.43
N GLN A 7 -5.30 23.78 -11.17
CA GLN A 7 -5.21 22.36 -10.82
C GLN A 7 -6.51 21.62 -11.12
N LEU A 8 -7.68 22.23 -10.83
CA LEU A 8 -8.98 21.65 -11.15
C LEU A 8 -9.18 21.39 -12.65
N ARG A 9 -8.60 22.22 -13.52
CA ARG A 9 -8.66 22.02 -14.98
C ARG A 9 -7.92 20.76 -15.45
N ARG A 10 -6.94 20.27 -14.66
CA ARG A 10 -6.12 19.09 -14.96
C ARG A 10 -6.55 17.86 -14.15
N LEU A 11 -7.56 18.00 -13.29
CA LEU A 11 -7.93 16.95 -12.34
C LEU A 11 -8.25 15.62 -13.04
N GLY A 12 -9.04 15.64 -14.11
CA GLY A 12 -9.39 14.42 -14.87
C GLY A 12 -8.14 13.72 -15.40
N ALA A 13 -7.27 14.45 -16.10
CA ALA A 13 -6.04 13.88 -16.65
C ALA A 13 -5.08 13.37 -15.55
N GLN A 14 -5.03 14.04 -14.39
CA GLN A 14 -4.24 13.57 -13.26
C GLN A 14 -4.82 12.29 -12.66
N CYS A 15 -6.14 12.18 -12.52
CA CYS A 15 -6.79 10.94 -12.06
C CYS A 15 -6.49 9.78 -13.00
N GLU A 16 -6.60 9.97 -14.30
CA GLU A 16 -6.24 8.96 -15.30
C GLU A 16 -4.77 8.55 -15.21
N ALA A 17 -3.87 9.50 -15.04
CA ALA A 17 -2.45 9.24 -14.89
C ALA A 17 -2.12 8.45 -13.61
N TRP A 18 -2.80 8.73 -12.48
CA TRP A 18 -2.69 7.92 -11.28
C TRP A 18 -3.26 6.52 -11.48
N ASN A 19 -4.43 6.41 -12.08
CA ASN A 19 -5.09 5.11 -12.27
C ASN A 19 -4.30 4.19 -13.20
N SER A 20 -3.65 4.72 -14.24
CA SER A 20 -2.75 3.93 -15.10
C SER A 20 -1.57 3.34 -14.32
N ARG A 21 -0.96 4.12 -13.42
CA ARG A 21 0.13 3.67 -12.55
C ARG A 21 -0.33 2.64 -11.54
N TYR A 22 -1.47 2.90 -10.90
CA TYR A 22 -2.11 1.97 -9.97
C TYR A 22 -2.35 0.62 -10.64
N GLN A 23 -2.99 0.60 -11.80
CA GLN A 23 -3.29 -0.62 -12.56
C GLN A 23 -2.02 -1.37 -12.97
N THR A 24 -0.92 -0.66 -13.27
CA THR A 24 0.37 -1.29 -13.57
C THR A 24 0.94 -2.00 -12.35
N VAL A 25 0.91 -1.36 -11.19
CA VAL A 25 1.35 -2.00 -9.93
C VAL A 25 0.43 -3.16 -9.56
N GLU A 26 -0.88 -2.94 -9.59
CA GLU A 26 -1.90 -3.95 -9.27
C GLU A 26 -1.72 -5.22 -10.12
N ALA A 27 -1.59 -5.06 -11.45
CA ALA A 27 -1.37 -6.18 -12.35
C ALA A 27 -0.08 -6.95 -12.05
N GLY A 28 0.99 -6.25 -11.68
CA GLY A 28 2.26 -6.87 -11.30
C GLY A 28 2.23 -7.62 -9.96
N LEU A 29 1.29 -7.26 -9.07
CA LEU A 29 1.10 -7.91 -7.77
C LEU A 29 0.06 -9.05 -7.79
N GLN A 30 -0.75 -9.15 -8.85
CA GLN A 30 -1.72 -10.23 -8.99
C GLN A 30 -1.05 -11.60 -8.88
N GLU A 31 -1.75 -12.56 -8.27
CA GLU A 31 -1.28 -13.94 -8.10
C GLU A 31 0.06 -14.07 -7.34
N THR A 32 0.43 -13.06 -6.53
CA THR A 32 1.60 -13.17 -5.67
C THR A 32 1.25 -14.04 -4.46
N PRO A 33 1.94 -15.18 -4.23
CA PRO A 33 1.65 -16.02 -3.08
C PRO A 33 1.78 -15.27 -1.76
N GLY A 34 0.81 -15.45 -0.86
CA GLY A 34 0.80 -14.80 0.45
C GLY A 34 0.40 -13.33 0.46
N LEU A 35 0.15 -12.71 -0.70
CA LEU A 35 -0.32 -11.35 -0.83
C LEU A 35 -1.77 -11.32 -1.34
N SER A 36 -2.61 -10.51 -0.72
CA SER A 36 -4.00 -10.29 -1.15
C SER A 36 -4.21 -8.82 -1.51
N LEU A 37 -4.66 -8.56 -2.72
CA LEU A 37 -5.09 -7.22 -3.14
C LEU A 37 -6.48 -6.91 -2.58
N VAL A 38 -6.72 -5.65 -2.25
CA VAL A 38 -8.05 -5.19 -1.81
C VAL A 38 -8.97 -5.11 -3.03
N PRO A 39 -10.05 -5.91 -3.10
CA PRO A 39 -10.93 -5.90 -4.25
C PRO A 39 -11.69 -4.57 -4.35
N ARG A 40 -11.78 -4.04 -5.58
CA ARG A 40 -12.54 -2.84 -5.87
C ARG A 40 -13.82 -3.19 -6.63
N PRO A 41 -15.00 -2.72 -6.18
CA PRO A 41 -16.24 -2.89 -6.93
C PRO A 41 -16.16 -2.23 -8.31
N ALA A 42 -16.73 -2.86 -9.34
CA ALA A 42 -16.70 -2.34 -10.72
C ALA A 42 -17.39 -0.95 -10.86
N ALA A 43 -18.32 -0.62 -9.97
CA ALA A 43 -19.00 0.67 -9.96
C ALA A 43 -18.19 1.78 -9.27
N GLU A 44 -17.08 1.45 -8.60
CA GLU A 44 -16.25 2.41 -7.88
C GLU A 44 -15.47 3.29 -8.86
N LYS A 45 -15.57 4.61 -8.69
CA LYS A 45 -14.68 5.58 -9.32
C LYS A 45 -13.63 5.99 -8.30
N TYR A 46 -12.39 5.56 -8.51
CA TYR A 46 -11.29 5.80 -7.58
C TYR A 46 -10.17 6.62 -8.20
N VAL A 47 -9.29 7.12 -7.34
CA VAL A 47 -8.01 7.74 -7.72
C VAL A 47 -6.90 6.91 -7.11
N GLY A 48 -6.15 6.22 -7.95
CA GLY A 48 -5.08 5.30 -7.55
C GLY A 48 -3.79 5.98 -7.10
N SER A 49 -3.85 6.96 -6.18
CA SER A 49 -2.67 7.65 -5.66
C SER A 49 -1.87 6.85 -4.63
N SER A 50 -2.42 5.74 -4.17
CA SER A 50 -1.75 4.72 -3.36
C SER A 50 -2.38 3.36 -3.63
N ILE A 51 -1.62 2.30 -3.36
CA ILE A 51 -2.11 0.93 -3.40
C ILE A 51 -1.98 0.30 -2.02
N GLN A 52 -3.04 -0.41 -1.61
CA GLN A 52 -3.06 -1.21 -0.40
C GLN A 52 -3.11 -2.68 -0.77
N PHE A 53 -2.38 -3.49 -0.01
CA PHE A 53 -2.44 -4.94 -0.06
C PHE A 53 -2.28 -5.54 1.33
N LEU A 54 -2.62 -6.79 1.47
CA LEU A 54 -2.66 -7.49 2.74
C LEU A 54 -1.70 -8.68 2.74
N LEU A 55 -0.92 -8.79 3.80
CA LEU A 55 -0.17 -9.97 4.20
C LEU A 55 -0.91 -10.57 5.42
N LEU A 56 -2.09 -11.17 5.16
CA LEU A 56 -2.99 -11.64 6.22
C LEU A 56 -2.41 -12.82 6.96
N ASP A 57 -2.50 -12.73 8.31
CA ASP A 57 -2.06 -13.76 9.24
C ASP A 57 -0.55 -14.07 9.19
N TRP A 58 0.24 -13.18 8.59
CA TRP A 58 1.69 -13.28 8.65
C TRP A 58 2.21 -12.88 10.03
N PRO A 59 3.24 -13.56 10.55
CA PRO A 59 3.88 -13.13 11.79
C PRO A 59 4.57 -11.76 11.58
N PRO A 60 4.56 -10.89 12.62
CA PRO A 60 5.09 -9.53 12.51
C PRO A 60 6.53 -9.45 12.00
N GLU A 61 7.38 -10.40 12.38
CA GLU A 61 8.77 -10.51 11.95
C GLU A 61 8.89 -10.78 10.44
N ALA A 62 8.01 -11.59 9.87
CA ALA A 62 7.99 -11.84 8.43
C ALA A 62 7.53 -10.61 7.64
N VAL A 63 6.54 -9.86 8.17
CA VAL A 63 6.14 -8.58 7.57
C VAL A 63 7.30 -7.59 7.62
N GLN A 64 8.01 -7.47 8.75
CA GLN A 64 9.18 -6.59 8.88
C GLN A 64 10.31 -6.99 7.92
N ASP A 65 10.55 -8.29 7.71
CA ASP A 65 11.54 -8.78 6.75
C ASP A 65 11.19 -8.34 5.31
N VAL A 66 9.93 -8.47 4.89
CA VAL A 66 9.47 -7.95 3.59
C VAL A 66 9.72 -6.46 3.46
N LEU A 67 9.37 -5.67 4.50
CA LEU A 67 9.57 -4.22 4.46
C LEU A 67 11.06 -3.86 4.33
N GLY A 68 11.92 -4.51 5.12
CA GLY A 68 13.36 -4.31 5.09
C GLY A 68 13.95 -4.62 3.71
N ARG A 69 13.63 -5.79 3.16
CA ARG A 69 14.09 -6.21 1.82
C ARG A 69 13.62 -5.28 0.71
N CYS A 70 12.37 -4.82 0.77
CA CYS A 70 11.85 -3.83 -0.18
C CYS A 70 12.58 -2.48 -0.04
N ALA A 71 12.83 -2.01 1.18
CA ALA A 71 13.54 -0.77 1.46
C ALA A 71 14.99 -0.81 0.96
N ASP A 72 15.70 -1.92 1.14
CA ASP A 72 17.07 -2.15 0.63
C ASP A 72 17.14 -2.03 -0.91
N ARG A 73 16.02 -2.25 -1.58
CA ARG A 73 15.87 -2.11 -3.03
C ARG A 73 15.21 -0.78 -3.45
N GLY A 74 15.06 0.16 -2.51
CA GLY A 74 14.53 1.49 -2.75
C GLY A 74 12.99 1.57 -2.81
N VAL A 75 12.28 0.55 -2.35
CA VAL A 75 10.81 0.53 -2.30
C VAL A 75 10.34 0.71 -0.86
N GLU A 76 9.85 1.92 -0.55
CA GLU A 76 9.30 2.22 0.78
C GLU A 76 7.85 1.76 0.89
N LEU A 77 7.59 0.88 1.84
CA LEU A 77 6.26 0.39 2.20
C LEU A 77 5.89 0.88 3.59
N LYS A 78 4.63 1.18 3.81
CA LYS A 78 4.07 1.57 5.10
C LYS A 78 3.25 0.43 5.67
N TRP A 79 3.51 0.09 6.91
CA TRP A 79 2.81 -0.97 7.61
C TRP A 79 1.95 -0.41 8.75
N PHE A 80 0.66 -0.76 8.77
CA PHE A 80 -0.29 -0.31 9.78
C PHE A 80 -0.28 -1.17 11.05
N GLY A 81 0.29 -2.36 11.00
CA GLY A 81 0.40 -3.27 12.15
C GLY A 81 1.63 -3.04 13.02
N GLY A 82 2.51 -2.09 12.66
CA GLY A 82 3.71 -1.77 13.44
C GLY A 82 3.39 -1.33 14.86
N ALA A 83 4.20 -1.76 15.84
CA ALA A 83 4.03 -1.41 17.24
C ALA A 83 4.26 0.10 17.48
N GLU A 84 5.21 0.70 16.74
CA GLU A 84 5.55 2.11 16.84
C GLU A 84 4.98 2.90 15.64
N PRO A 85 4.49 4.13 15.87
CA PRO A 85 4.06 5.01 14.78
C PRO A 85 5.21 5.31 13.82
N SER A 86 4.96 5.17 12.51
CA SER A 86 5.94 5.52 11.48
C SER A 86 5.29 6.38 10.42
N GLY A 87 5.78 7.61 10.27
CA GLY A 87 5.18 8.58 9.35
C GLY A 87 3.73 8.89 9.71
N PHE A 88 2.80 8.62 8.78
CA PHE A 88 1.37 8.79 9.00
C PHE A 88 0.65 7.50 9.39
N THR A 89 1.38 6.39 9.53
CA THR A 89 0.82 5.14 10.00
C THR A 89 0.98 5.06 11.50
N SER A 90 -0.13 4.85 12.20
CA SER A 90 -0.12 4.55 13.63
C SER A 90 -1.28 3.63 13.94
N ARG A 91 -1.09 2.76 14.92
CA ARG A 91 -2.20 1.97 15.44
C ARG A 91 -3.22 2.91 16.09
N TYR A 92 -4.51 2.63 15.89
CA TYR A 92 -5.59 3.45 16.44
C TYR A 92 -5.55 3.53 17.97
N ASP A 93 -5.03 2.50 18.65
CA ASP A 93 -4.88 2.45 20.10
C ASP A 93 -3.79 3.39 20.64
N SER A 94 -2.95 3.97 19.79
CA SER A 94 -2.00 5.02 20.13
C SER A 94 -2.61 6.44 20.12
N TRP A 95 -3.83 6.61 19.67
CA TRP A 95 -4.47 7.92 19.56
C TRP A 95 -4.95 8.44 20.92
N ARG A 96 -4.42 9.60 21.32
CA ARG A 96 -4.69 10.20 22.64
C ARG A 96 -6.05 10.89 22.74
N TYR A 97 -6.72 11.17 21.65
CA TYR A 97 -7.98 11.91 21.56
C TYR A 97 -9.20 11.03 21.26
N ALA A 98 -9.01 9.75 21.19
CA ALA A 98 -10.10 8.79 21.03
C ALA A 98 -9.92 7.66 22.05
N GLU A 99 -11.03 7.27 22.69
CA GLU A 99 -11.03 6.07 23.53
C GLU A 99 -10.91 4.85 22.60
N SER A 100 -9.91 4.00 22.88
CA SER A 100 -9.72 2.76 22.13
C SER A 100 -10.63 1.66 22.69
N ALA A 101 -11.44 1.06 21.82
CA ALA A 101 -12.18 -0.16 22.14
C ALA A 101 -11.56 -1.33 21.38
N PRO A 102 -11.61 -2.57 21.91
CA PRO A 102 -11.14 -3.74 21.20
C PRO A 102 -11.90 -3.92 19.88
N MET A 103 -11.19 -3.97 18.77
CA MET A 103 -11.75 -4.17 17.43
C MET A 103 -11.09 -5.35 16.71
N PRO A 104 -11.30 -6.59 17.17
CA PRO A 104 -10.49 -7.75 16.75
C PRO A 104 -10.48 -8.02 15.25
N LYS A 105 -11.57 -7.70 14.53
CA LYS A 105 -11.60 -7.81 13.07
C LYS A 105 -10.73 -6.75 12.38
N SER A 106 -10.80 -5.50 12.87
CA SER A 106 -9.98 -4.40 12.35
C SER A 106 -8.51 -4.62 12.69
N ASP A 107 -8.23 -5.08 13.92
CA ASP A 107 -6.87 -5.38 14.37
C ASP A 107 -6.21 -6.44 13.49
N ARG A 108 -6.92 -7.51 13.14
CA ARG A 108 -6.42 -8.55 12.25
C ARG A 108 -6.12 -8.01 10.85
N ILE A 109 -6.98 -7.15 10.30
CA ILE A 109 -6.76 -6.55 8.97
C ILE A 109 -5.55 -5.60 9.03
N LEU A 110 -5.51 -4.72 10.04
CA LEU A 110 -4.44 -3.74 10.18
C LEU A 110 -3.09 -4.40 10.43
N ALA A 111 -3.06 -5.53 11.13
CA ALA A 111 -1.83 -6.28 11.37
C ALA A 111 -1.12 -6.72 10.08
N GLY A 112 -1.87 -6.94 8.99
CA GLY A 112 -1.31 -7.31 7.69
C GLY A 112 -1.40 -6.21 6.62
N LEU A 113 -1.94 -5.03 6.95
CA LEU A 113 -2.18 -3.97 5.96
C LEU A 113 -0.91 -3.21 5.62
N ILE A 114 -0.57 -3.23 4.33
CA ILE A 114 0.53 -2.47 3.74
C ILE A 114 -0.04 -1.39 2.81
N ASP A 115 0.57 -0.22 2.81
CA ASP A 115 0.27 0.90 1.88
C ASP A 115 1.53 1.36 1.17
N MET A 116 1.40 1.66 -0.10
CA MET A 116 2.44 2.29 -0.89
C MET A 116 1.88 3.49 -1.66
N ARG A 117 2.54 4.64 -1.56
CA ARG A 117 2.22 5.82 -2.34
C ARG A 117 2.68 5.65 -3.79
N ILE A 118 1.86 6.15 -4.73
CA ILE A 118 2.15 6.13 -6.17
C ILE A 118 2.18 7.59 -6.65
N PRO A 119 3.32 8.29 -6.56
CA PRO A 119 3.43 9.66 -7.05
C PRO A 119 3.39 9.72 -8.58
N LEU A 120 2.89 10.82 -9.14
CA LEU A 120 2.85 11.05 -10.60
C LEU A 120 4.24 11.18 -11.24
N THR A 121 5.29 11.34 -10.44
CA THR A 121 6.68 11.36 -10.90
C THR A 121 7.20 10.00 -11.32
N PHE A 122 6.57 8.90 -10.89
CA PHE A 122 6.93 7.57 -11.38
C PHE A 122 6.47 7.37 -12.82
N SER A 123 7.31 6.78 -13.65
CA SER A 123 6.90 6.26 -14.95
C SER A 123 6.10 4.95 -14.79
N LEU A 124 5.48 4.46 -15.85
CA LEU A 124 4.85 3.13 -15.83
C LEU A 124 5.91 2.01 -15.70
N GLU A 125 7.11 2.23 -16.21
CA GLU A 125 8.24 1.31 -16.09
C GLU A 125 8.73 1.22 -14.64
N ASP A 126 8.81 2.36 -13.93
CA ASP A 126 9.10 2.38 -12.50
C ASP A 126 8.03 1.62 -11.71
N CYS A 127 6.76 1.83 -12.02
CA CYS A 127 5.65 1.11 -11.40
C CYS A 127 5.74 -0.40 -11.61
N ALA A 128 6.08 -0.83 -12.82
CA ALA A 128 6.27 -2.24 -13.13
C ALA A 128 7.50 -2.83 -12.41
N LEU A 129 8.59 -2.05 -12.29
CA LEU A 129 9.78 -2.46 -11.54
C LEU A 129 9.47 -2.62 -10.05
N ILE A 130 8.80 -1.63 -9.46
CA ILE A 130 8.36 -1.65 -8.05
C ILE A 130 7.51 -2.88 -7.77
N ALA A 131 6.52 -3.16 -8.62
CA ALA A 131 5.67 -4.35 -8.46
C ALA A 131 6.48 -5.65 -8.51
N ARG A 132 7.46 -5.76 -9.42
CA ARG A 132 8.36 -6.93 -9.48
C ARG A 132 9.21 -7.08 -8.21
N ILE A 133 9.69 -5.96 -7.65
CA ILE A 133 10.46 -5.99 -6.40
C ILE A 133 9.59 -6.51 -5.27
N ILE A 134 8.41 -5.92 -5.05
CA ILE A 134 7.49 -6.34 -3.99
C ILE A 134 7.13 -7.82 -4.15
N ARG A 135 6.75 -8.24 -5.36
CA ARG A 135 6.41 -9.65 -5.64
C ARG A 135 7.56 -10.60 -5.30
N ALA A 136 8.78 -10.25 -5.69
CA ALA A 136 9.95 -11.08 -5.43
C ALA A 136 10.21 -11.24 -3.93
N GLU A 137 10.20 -10.14 -3.17
CA GLU A 137 10.51 -10.17 -1.74
C GLU A 137 9.39 -10.84 -0.92
N VAL A 138 8.12 -10.54 -1.25
CA VAL A 138 6.97 -11.24 -0.64
C VAL A 138 7.05 -12.75 -0.90
N SER A 139 7.29 -13.15 -2.14
CA SER A 139 7.38 -14.57 -2.49
C SER A 139 8.57 -15.27 -1.81
N ALA A 140 9.71 -14.60 -1.69
CA ALA A 140 10.89 -15.15 -1.03
C ALA A 140 10.66 -15.41 0.47
N VAL A 141 10.04 -14.44 1.17
CA VAL A 141 9.71 -14.60 2.59
C VAL A 141 8.61 -15.64 2.80
N TYR A 142 7.58 -15.64 1.94
CA TYR A 142 6.47 -16.61 2.01
C TYR A 142 6.94 -18.06 1.84
N GLN A 143 7.94 -18.32 1.00
CA GLN A 143 8.49 -19.66 0.79
C GLN A 143 9.43 -20.12 1.93
N ALA A 144 9.94 -19.18 2.71
CA ALA A 144 10.86 -19.47 3.82
C ALA A 144 10.11 -19.68 5.16
N ALA A 145 8.83 -19.33 5.22
CA ALA A 145 7.97 -19.45 6.39
C ALA A 145 7.24 -20.80 6.42
#